data_27f97193df565c0dfcad47de5b6858c5
#
_entry.id   27f97193df565c0dfcad47de5b6858c5
#
_cell.length_a   1.000
_cell.length_b   1.000
_cell.length_c   1.000
_cell.angle_alpha   90.00
_cell.angle_beta   90.00
_cell.angle_gamma   90.00
#
_symmetry.space_group_name_H-M   'P 1'
#
loop_
_entity.id
_entity.type
_entity.pdbx_description
1 polymer ?
#
loop_
_entity_poly.entity_id
_entity_poly.type
_entity_poly.pdbx_seq_one_letter_code
_entity_poly.pdbx_strand_id
1 'polypeptide(L)'
;MKKLLYIASICIASLFSACDDYLTVESPDQLTSSSFWRNQSDAEAGLAAAYSQLYLMTYSGDMWSFPEIKWPVEAYREDIIQLGSDALNYPNWVELGNYTYTNGNSQFSYYWQCYYKGVSFANQVIEKTAEIPDENIDAATREQLVNEGYFIRAYYHMQLLLNWKEIIVRDKYITDPTELSKPLSSREDAWNFIIEDLKRATSLPATRDADNVGRATSGSAYAYLGFAYLTRAYEEAANKDSYLASAIEAFNQVKGYELVNNFSTMFSGDNKNSKESIFEIQFSMSSANGATYRTQFHRWIGVSELGGWDEILPSQTLINEFKKEGETATTGRYDSRMYATLFFNCDYYNDGNGRVYGYDYNDWFDNKERVAFRKFMPSTYEGLNQNYSAINVPLMRYANVLLMKAEALNEQGHPEQAIPLINEVRSVHGDMPPMTGTSQEAVRAQIEHERMIEFPLENYRWYDLRRWGKLSSALQAAGRTGFNEDKNSFYPTPLTELNANDALK
;
A
#
# COMPACT_ATOMS: atom_id res chain seq x y z
N MET A 1 -73.70 2.32 -31.06
CA MET A 1 -72.26 2.41 -31.43
C MET A 1 -71.41 3.29 -30.50
N LYS A 2 -71.76 4.53 -30.12
CA LYS A 2 -70.95 5.37 -29.25
C LYS A 2 -70.71 4.79 -27.84
N LYS A 3 -71.65 4.07 -27.21
CA LYS A 3 -71.45 3.44 -25.88
C LYS A 3 -70.57 2.21 -25.91
N LEU A 4 -70.48 1.45 -27.01
CA LEU A 4 -69.55 0.34 -27.16
C LEU A 4 -68.11 0.80 -27.38
N LEU A 5 -67.90 1.97 -28.03
CA LEU A 5 -66.56 2.57 -28.17
C LEU A 5 -65.99 3.04 -26.84
N TYR A 6 -66.81 3.60 -25.94
CA TYR A 6 -66.37 4.07 -24.61
C TYR A 6 -66.00 2.87 -23.70
N ILE A 7 -66.73 1.76 -23.78
CA ILE A 7 -66.36 0.56 -23.00
C ILE A 7 -65.08 -0.09 -23.52
N ALA A 8 -64.89 -0.13 -24.84
CA ALA A 8 -63.68 -0.63 -25.46
C ALA A 8 -62.46 0.26 -25.11
N SER A 9 -62.60 1.58 -25.05
CA SER A 9 -61.52 2.50 -24.67
C SER A 9 -61.16 2.43 -23.19
N ILE A 10 -62.09 2.16 -22.28
CA ILE A 10 -61.84 1.93 -20.85
C ILE A 10 -61.15 0.58 -20.62
N CYS A 11 -61.51 -0.47 -21.34
CA CYS A 11 -60.83 -1.76 -21.25
C CYS A 11 -59.40 -1.78 -21.81
N ILE A 12 -59.11 -0.95 -22.81
CA ILE A 12 -57.76 -0.77 -23.36
C ILE A 12 -56.87 0.06 -22.41
N ALA A 13 -57.44 1.09 -21.74
CA ALA A 13 -56.69 1.91 -20.78
C ALA A 13 -56.33 1.15 -19.49
N SER A 14 -57.11 0.13 -19.08
CA SER A 14 -56.80 -0.70 -17.91
C SER A 14 -55.81 -1.84 -18.20
N LEU A 15 -55.42 -2.06 -19.46
CA LEU A 15 -54.41 -3.06 -19.84
C LEU A 15 -52.97 -2.48 -19.82
N PHE A 16 -52.82 -1.18 -19.71
CA PHE A 16 -51.50 -0.52 -19.61
C PHE A 16 -51.04 -0.20 -18.19
N SER A 17 -51.85 -0.49 -17.16
CA SER A 17 -51.47 -0.25 -15.74
C SER A 17 -51.18 -1.55 -14.95
N ALA A 18 -51.04 -2.66 -15.61
CA ALA A 18 -50.65 -3.92 -14.97
C ALA A 18 -49.45 -4.47 -15.70
N CYS A 19 -48.27 -4.36 -15.09
CA CYS A 19 -47.06 -5.15 -15.34
C CYS A 19 -45.76 -4.34 -15.45
N ASP A 20 -45.50 -3.40 -14.55
CA ASP A 20 -44.10 -3.03 -14.29
C ASP A 20 -43.43 -4.04 -13.33
N ASP A 21 -44.18 -4.62 -12.39
CA ASP A 21 -43.66 -5.61 -11.43
C ASP A 21 -43.47 -7.02 -12.02
N TYR A 22 -44.03 -7.33 -13.19
CA TYR A 22 -43.94 -8.67 -13.80
C TYR A 22 -42.80 -8.81 -14.80
N LEU A 23 -42.15 -7.70 -15.17
CA LEU A 23 -41.03 -7.69 -16.12
C LEU A 23 -39.66 -7.64 -15.42
N THR A 24 -39.60 -7.40 -14.12
CA THR A 24 -38.42 -7.62 -13.31
C THR A 24 -38.40 -9.05 -12.78
N VAL A 25 -38.26 -10.03 -13.67
CA VAL A 25 -37.89 -11.39 -13.26
C VAL A 25 -36.44 -11.33 -12.83
N GLU A 26 -36.22 -11.13 -11.53
CA GLU A 26 -34.92 -11.45 -10.95
C GLU A 26 -34.65 -12.91 -11.25
N SER A 27 -33.58 -13.18 -11.99
CA SER A 27 -33.19 -14.57 -12.28
C SER A 27 -32.92 -15.25 -10.93
N PRO A 28 -33.67 -16.30 -10.55
CA PRO A 28 -33.51 -16.97 -9.27
C PRO A 28 -32.14 -17.61 -9.10
N ASP A 29 -31.37 -17.71 -10.19
CA ASP A 29 -30.04 -18.32 -10.24
C ASP A 29 -28.90 -17.27 -10.31
N GLN A 30 -29.20 -15.96 -10.33
CA GLN A 30 -28.20 -14.90 -10.29
C GLN A 30 -28.32 -14.09 -9.01
N LEU A 31 -27.25 -14.08 -8.22
CA LEU A 31 -27.11 -13.17 -7.08
C LEU A 31 -27.04 -11.73 -7.61
N THR A 32 -28.07 -10.95 -7.34
CA THR A 32 -28.10 -9.50 -7.59
C THR A 32 -27.59 -8.77 -6.35
N SER A 33 -27.22 -7.51 -6.47
CA SER A 33 -26.83 -6.71 -5.31
C SER A 33 -27.93 -6.57 -4.26
N SER A 34 -29.21 -6.70 -4.66
CA SER A 34 -30.38 -6.68 -3.75
C SER A 34 -30.60 -8.01 -3.03
N SER A 35 -30.18 -9.14 -3.61
CA SER A 35 -30.38 -10.48 -3.06
C SER A 35 -29.15 -11.09 -2.41
N PHE A 36 -27.99 -10.39 -2.44
CA PHE A 36 -26.72 -10.92 -1.93
C PHE A 36 -26.60 -10.81 -0.39
N TRP A 37 -26.92 -9.66 0.21
CA TRP A 37 -26.63 -9.32 1.61
C TRP A 37 -27.68 -9.87 2.59
N ARG A 38 -27.69 -11.17 2.88
CA ARG A 38 -28.72 -11.85 3.66
C ARG A 38 -28.33 -12.18 5.09
N ASN A 39 -27.03 -12.41 5.31
CA ASN A 39 -26.50 -12.95 6.57
C ASN A 39 -25.02 -12.64 6.72
N GLN A 40 -24.42 -13.08 7.86
CA GLN A 40 -23.02 -12.89 8.17
C GLN A 40 -22.06 -13.39 7.07
N SER A 41 -22.31 -14.58 6.51
CA SER A 41 -21.43 -15.16 5.47
C SER A 41 -21.40 -14.30 4.21
N ASP A 42 -22.53 -13.71 3.83
CA ASP A 42 -22.60 -12.80 2.69
C ASP A 42 -21.81 -11.49 3.00
N ALA A 43 -21.92 -10.97 4.21
CA ALA A 43 -21.16 -9.78 4.64
C ALA A 43 -19.64 -10.04 4.66
N GLU A 44 -19.22 -11.21 5.14
CA GLU A 44 -17.81 -11.65 5.10
C GLU A 44 -17.29 -11.79 3.67
N ALA A 45 -18.09 -12.34 2.76
CA ALA A 45 -17.74 -12.44 1.35
C ALA A 45 -17.62 -11.04 0.69
N GLY A 46 -18.52 -10.10 1.03
CA GLY A 46 -18.43 -8.71 0.59
C GLY A 46 -17.17 -8.03 1.11
N LEU A 47 -16.81 -8.25 2.37
CA LEU A 47 -15.57 -7.74 2.95
C LEU A 47 -14.34 -8.36 2.27
N ALA A 48 -14.34 -9.66 1.99
CA ALA A 48 -13.27 -10.31 1.25
C ALA A 48 -13.08 -9.70 -0.16
N ALA A 49 -14.19 -9.34 -0.84
CA ALA A 49 -14.14 -8.61 -2.10
C ALA A 49 -13.49 -7.22 -1.94
N ALA A 50 -13.75 -6.52 -0.84
CA ALA A 50 -13.07 -5.25 -0.54
C ALA A 50 -11.57 -5.44 -0.33
N TYR A 51 -11.15 -6.44 0.46
CA TYR A 51 -9.72 -6.77 0.66
C TYR A 51 -9.05 -7.22 -0.64
N SER A 52 -9.75 -7.88 -1.56
CA SER A 52 -9.17 -8.37 -2.80
C SER A 52 -8.57 -7.27 -3.68
N GLN A 53 -9.02 -6.02 -3.53
CA GLN A 53 -8.47 -4.90 -4.28
C GLN A 53 -7.07 -4.45 -3.80
N LEU A 54 -6.57 -4.96 -2.67
CA LEU A 54 -5.16 -4.82 -2.27
C LEU A 54 -4.20 -5.45 -3.31
N TYR A 55 -4.66 -6.43 -4.05
CA TYR A 55 -3.88 -7.08 -5.11
C TYR A 55 -3.85 -6.30 -6.43
N LEU A 56 -4.53 -5.18 -6.54
CA LEU A 56 -4.61 -4.34 -7.76
C LEU A 56 -5.00 -5.15 -9.01
N MET A 57 -5.98 -6.01 -8.88
CA MET A 57 -6.43 -6.91 -9.96
C MET A 57 -7.20 -6.15 -11.03
N THR A 58 -6.63 -6.04 -12.22
CA THR A 58 -7.22 -5.29 -13.35
C THR A 58 -8.07 -6.14 -14.28
N TYR A 59 -7.51 -7.17 -14.90
CA TYR A 59 -8.13 -7.80 -16.06
C TYR A 59 -8.51 -9.27 -15.92
N SER A 60 -7.70 -10.08 -15.26
CA SER A 60 -7.79 -11.53 -15.34
C SER A 60 -8.09 -12.23 -14.02
N GLY A 61 -8.16 -11.49 -12.93
CA GLY A 61 -8.30 -12.10 -11.60
C GLY A 61 -7.04 -12.84 -11.15
N ASP A 62 -5.92 -12.68 -11.85
CA ASP A 62 -4.64 -13.20 -11.40
C ASP A 62 -3.80 -12.10 -10.72
N MET A 63 -2.85 -12.51 -9.88
CA MET A 63 -2.01 -11.62 -9.06
C MET A 63 -0.85 -11.01 -9.85
N TRP A 64 -0.82 -11.19 -11.16
CA TRP A 64 0.20 -10.64 -12.05
C TRP A 64 0.23 -9.11 -12.02
N SER A 65 -0.95 -8.48 -12.03
CA SER A 65 -1.07 -7.02 -12.07
C SER A 65 -0.57 -6.32 -10.80
N PHE A 66 -0.41 -7.03 -9.69
CA PHE A 66 0.04 -6.43 -8.43
C PHE A 66 1.42 -5.75 -8.56
N PRO A 67 2.52 -6.43 -8.94
CA PRO A 67 3.80 -5.76 -9.14
C PRO A 67 3.77 -4.79 -10.32
N GLU A 68 3.08 -5.13 -11.40
CA GLU A 68 3.01 -4.35 -12.64
C GLU A 68 2.38 -2.96 -12.45
N ILE A 69 1.51 -2.77 -11.46
CA ILE A 69 0.85 -1.49 -11.20
C ILE A 69 1.50 -0.77 -10.02
N LYS A 70 1.70 -1.48 -8.91
CA LYS A 70 2.12 -0.86 -7.64
C LYS A 70 3.49 -0.21 -7.75
N TRP A 71 4.51 -0.96 -8.17
CA TRP A 71 5.88 -0.45 -8.18
C TRP A 71 6.13 0.63 -9.23
N PRO A 72 5.65 0.54 -10.47
CA PRO A 72 5.78 1.64 -11.41
C PRO A 72 5.18 2.95 -10.88
N VAL A 73 4.00 2.91 -10.28
CA VAL A 73 3.35 4.13 -9.78
C VAL A 73 4.02 4.66 -8.50
N GLU A 74 4.39 3.80 -7.57
CA GLU A 74 4.87 4.25 -6.27
C GLU A 74 6.39 4.41 -6.21
N ALA A 75 7.18 3.47 -6.80
CA ALA A 75 8.62 3.38 -6.60
C ALA A 75 9.47 3.91 -7.75
N TYR A 76 9.06 3.80 -9.02
CA TYR A 76 9.94 4.15 -10.15
C TYR A 76 10.37 5.62 -10.16
N ARG A 77 9.63 6.48 -9.50
CA ARG A 77 9.94 7.90 -9.33
C ARG A 77 10.91 8.21 -8.19
N GLU A 78 11.28 7.22 -7.35
CA GLU A 78 12.14 7.43 -6.18
C GLU A 78 13.62 7.59 -6.55
N ASP A 79 14.38 8.28 -5.69
CA ASP A 79 15.83 8.47 -5.81
C ASP A 79 16.63 7.19 -5.51
N ILE A 80 16.05 6.24 -4.77
CA ILE A 80 16.67 4.98 -4.35
C ILE A 80 16.51 3.85 -5.36
N ILE A 81 15.75 4.06 -6.43
CA ILE A 81 15.41 3.07 -7.45
C ILE A 81 16.01 3.48 -8.79
N GLN A 82 16.43 2.49 -9.56
CA GLN A 82 16.80 2.59 -10.97
C GLN A 82 15.97 1.58 -11.77
N LEU A 83 15.49 1.98 -12.95
CA LEU A 83 14.86 1.07 -13.88
C LEU A 83 15.87 0.06 -14.40
N GLY A 84 15.50 -1.21 -14.37
CA GLY A 84 16.30 -2.27 -14.97
C GLY A 84 16.09 -2.37 -16.49
N SER A 85 16.82 -3.28 -17.13
CA SER A 85 16.86 -3.38 -18.59
C SER A 85 15.52 -3.75 -19.21
N ASP A 86 14.72 -4.58 -18.55
CA ASP A 86 13.40 -4.98 -19.06
C ASP A 86 12.36 -3.87 -18.90
N ALA A 87 12.38 -3.16 -17.81
CA ALA A 87 11.51 -2.00 -17.59
C ALA A 87 11.62 -0.94 -18.70
N LEU A 88 12.79 -0.81 -19.32
CA LEU A 88 13.01 0.12 -20.43
C LEU A 88 12.23 -0.25 -21.70
N ASN A 89 11.71 -1.46 -21.81
CA ASN A 89 10.85 -1.90 -22.90
C ASN A 89 9.40 -1.42 -22.76
N TYR A 90 9.05 -0.83 -21.61
CA TYR A 90 7.69 -0.38 -21.31
C TYR A 90 7.64 1.16 -21.22
N PRO A 91 7.23 1.85 -22.30
CA PRO A 91 7.24 3.32 -22.37
C PRO A 91 6.51 3.98 -21.19
N ASN A 92 5.37 3.43 -20.76
CA ASN A 92 4.59 3.96 -19.62
C ASN A 92 5.37 3.95 -18.29
N TRP A 93 6.26 2.96 -18.08
CA TRP A 93 7.11 2.89 -16.90
C TRP A 93 8.31 3.84 -17.01
N VAL A 94 8.89 3.93 -18.19
CA VAL A 94 9.99 4.87 -18.48
C VAL A 94 9.53 6.32 -18.25
N GLU A 95 8.31 6.66 -18.67
CA GLU A 95 7.70 7.96 -18.41
C GLU A 95 7.62 8.28 -16.92
N LEU A 96 7.22 7.30 -16.08
CA LEU A 96 7.16 7.45 -14.63
C LEU A 96 8.54 7.71 -14.03
N GLY A 97 9.54 6.92 -14.45
CA GLY A 97 10.91 7.06 -14.00
C GLY A 97 11.57 8.38 -14.44
N ASN A 98 11.20 8.92 -15.58
CA ASN A 98 11.78 10.14 -16.15
C ASN A 98 10.93 11.40 -15.96
N TYR A 99 9.75 11.30 -15.30
CA TYR A 99 8.82 12.40 -15.06
C TYR A 99 8.26 13.04 -16.34
N THR A 100 8.19 12.27 -17.43
CA THR A 100 7.70 12.74 -18.74
C THR A 100 6.26 12.33 -19.03
N TYR A 101 5.59 11.73 -18.05
CA TYR A 101 4.22 11.26 -18.14
C TYR A 101 3.23 12.40 -18.35
N THR A 102 2.09 12.04 -18.94
CA THR A 102 0.88 12.84 -19.00
C THR A 102 -0.25 12.15 -18.26
N ASN A 103 -1.39 12.80 -18.16
CA ASN A 103 -2.60 12.18 -17.61
C ASN A 103 -3.13 10.96 -18.41
N GLY A 104 -2.62 10.74 -19.63
CA GLY A 104 -2.91 9.58 -20.47
C GLY A 104 -2.10 8.33 -20.13
N ASN A 105 -1.13 8.39 -19.20
CA ASN A 105 -0.38 7.21 -18.79
C ASN A 105 -1.33 6.15 -18.17
N SER A 106 -1.32 4.93 -18.75
CA SER A 106 -2.27 3.87 -18.37
C SER A 106 -2.10 3.39 -16.93
N GLN A 107 -0.90 3.49 -16.35
CA GLN A 107 -0.64 3.08 -14.97
C GLN A 107 -1.45 3.90 -13.98
N PHE A 108 -1.65 5.19 -14.25
CA PHE A 108 -2.52 6.04 -13.44
C PHE A 108 -3.96 5.56 -13.46
N SER A 109 -4.47 5.23 -14.66
CA SER A 109 -5.84 4.73 -14.82
C SER A 109 -6.05 3.42 -14.07
N TYR A 110 -5.12 2.48 -14.17
CA TYR A 110 -5.22 1.18 -13.49
C TYR A 110 -5.20 1.34 -11.97
N TYR A 111 -4.24 2.09 -11.43
CA TYR A 111 -4.13 2.34 -10.00
C TYR A 111 -5.38 3.03 -9.44
N TRP A 112 -5.83 4.09 -10.11
CA TRP A 112 -7.03 4.84 -9.76
C TRP A 112 -8.28 3.96 -9.75
N GLN A 113 -8.52 3.22 -10.82
CA GLN A 113 -9.68 2.35 -10.98
C GLN A 113 -9.69 1.23 -9.94
N CYS A 114 -8.55 0.57 -9.69
CA CYS A 114 -8.48 -0.50 -8.70
C CYS A 114 -8.82 -0.02 -7.29
N TYR A 115 -8.28 1.12 -6.88
CA TYR A 115 -8.57 1.64 -5.55
C TYR A 115 -9.99 2.19 -5.42
N TYR A 116 -10.55 2.84 -6.43
CA TYR A 116 -11.96 3.23 -6.40
C TYR A 116 -12.93 2.03 -6.46
N LYS A 117 -12.56 0.96 -7.13
CA LYS A 117 -13.30 -0.31 -7.03
C LYS A 117 -13.28 -0.85 -5.60
N GLY A 118 -12.11 -0.78 -4.94
CA GLY A 118 -11.97 -1.10 -3.52
C GLY A 118 -12.83 -0.23 -2.60
N VAL A 119 -12.86 1.08 -2.85
CA VAL A 119 -13.75 2.02 -2.15
C VAL A 119 -15.22 1.65 -2.35
N SER A 120 -15.64 1.30 -3.57
CA SER A 120 -17.01 0.88 -3.85
C SER A 120 -17.39 -0.38 -3.07
N PHE A 121 -16.52 -1.39 -3.03
CA PHE A 121 -16.77 -2.59 -2.22
C PHE A 121 -16.80 -2.30 -0.72
N ALA A 122 -15.91 -1.44 -0.23
CA ALA A 122 -15.94 -1.03 1.17
C ALA A 122 -17.23 -0.29 1.54
N ASN A 123 -17.73 0.59 0.66
CA ASN A 123 -19.03 1.26 0.85
C ASN A 123 -20.19 0.26 0.91
N GLN A 124 -20.18 -0.76 0.05
CA GLN A 124 -21.18 -1.83 0.12
C GLN A 124 -21.13 -2.57 1.46
N VAL A 125 -19.92 -2.93 1.94
CA VAL A 125 -19.77 -3.57 3.26
C VAL A 125 -20.35 -2.69 4.36
N ILE A 126 -20.00 -1.41 4.39
CA ILE A 126 -20.46 -0.47 5.42
C ILE A 126 -21.98 -0.36 5.43
N GLU A 127 -22.60 -0.12 4.28
CA GLU A 127 -24.03 0.12 4.18
C GLU A 127 -24.84 -1.18 4.26
N LYS A 128 -24.48 -2.18 3.47
CA LYS A 128 -25.29 -3.40 3.33
C LYS A 128 -25.17 -4.34 4.51
N THR A 129 -24.00 -4.41 5.18
CA THR A 129 -23.87 -5.17 6.43
C THR A 129 -24.75 -4.58 7.53
N ALA A 130 -24.86 -3.26 7.60
CA ALA A 130 -25.72 -2.56 8.57
C ALA A 130 -27.23 -2.85 8.36
N GLU A 131 -27.65 -3.18 7.13
CA GLU A 131 -29.03 -3.48 6.76
C GLU A 131 -29.45 -4.96 7.03
N ILE A 132 -28.49 -5.88 7.30
CA ILE A 132 -28.79 -7.30 7.55
C ILE A 132 -29.63 -7.44 8.82
N PRO A 133 -30.74 -8.20 8.84
CA PRO A 133 -31.56 -8.39 10.02
C PRO A 133 -30.79 -8.99 11.22
N ASP A 134 -31.18 -8.61 12.45
CA ASP A 134 -30.49 -9.04 13.68
C ASP A 134 -30.51 -10.55 13.90
N GLU A 135 -31.51 -11.26 13.38
CA GLU A 135 -31.57 -12.72 13.43
C GLU A 135 -30.53 -13.42 12.53
N ASN A 136 -29.93 -12.70 11.58
CA ASN A 136 -29.00 -13.26 10.58
C ASN A 136 -27.54 -12.87 10.82
N ILE A 137 -27.27 -11.95 11.75
CA ILE A 137 -25.93 -11.53 12.16
C ILE A 137 -25.98 -10.92 13.55
N ASP A 138 -25.09 -11.34 14.46
CA ASP A 138 -25.01 -10.71 15.77
C ASP A 138 -24.43 -9.28 15.71
N ALA A 139 -24.83 -8.46 16.69
CA ALA A 139 -24.50 -7.04 16.70
C ALA A 139 -22.99 -6.78 16.76
N ALA A 140 -22.22 -7.58 17.48
CA ALA A 140 -20.77 -7.41 17.62
C ALA A 140 -20.05 -7.73 16.31
N THR A 141 -20.43 -8.83 15.65
CA THR A 141 -19.90 -9.20 14.32
C THR A 141 -20.27 -8.16 13.28
N ARG A 142 -21.53 -7.67 13.27
CA ARG A 142 -21.95 -6.59 12.36
C ARG A 142 -21.06 -5.36 12.54
N GLU A 143 -20.90 -4.88 13.77
CA GLU A 143 -20.07 -3.72 14.08
C GLU A 143 -18.62 -3.92 13.63
N GLN A 144 -18.04 -5.09 13.89
CA GLN A 144 -16.69 -5.43 13.49
C GLN A 144 -16.52 -5.38 11.96
N LEU A 145 -17.43 -6.01 11.19
CA LEU A 145 -17.34 -6.03 9.72
C LEU A 145 -17.50 -4.62 9.12
N VAL A 146 -18.40 -3.81 9.68
CA VAL A 146 -18.58 -2.41 9.27
C VAL A 146 -17.31 -1.59 9.56
N ASN A 147 -16.70 -1.77 10.74
CA ASN A 147 -15.46 -1.07 11.09
C ASN A 147 -14.25 -1.51 10.25
N GLU A 148 -14.19 -2.76 9.80
CA GLU A 148 -13.22 -3.17 8.79
C GLU A 148 -13.50 -2.53 7.42
N GLY A 149 -14.77 -2.38 7.05
CA GLY A 149 -15.17 -1.60 5.87
C GLY A 149 -14.65 -0.16 5.93
N TYR A 150 -14.77 0.51 7.09
CA TYR A 150 -14.20 1.85 7.29
C TYR A 150 -12.67 1.84 7.17
N PHE A 151 -11.97 0.88 7.77
CA PHE A 151 -10.51 0.78 7.65
C PHE A 151 -10.06 0.67 6.19
N ILE A 152 -10.64 -0.27 5.44
CA ILE A 152 -10.20 -0.53 4.07
C ILE A 152 -10.59 0.61 3.13
N ARG A 153 -11.73 1.29 3.37
CA ARG A 153 -12.11 2.51 2.65
C ARG A 153 -11.14 3.65 2.88
N ALA A 154 -10.76 3.87 4.15
CA ALA A 154 -9.75 4.86 4.51
C ALA A 154 -8.40 4.56 3.88
N TYR A 155 -7.96 3.30 3.91
CA TYR A 155 -6.72 2.87 3.28
C TYR A 155 -6.69 3.23 1.79
N TYR A 156 -7.74 2.87 1.03
CA TYR A 156 -7.79 3.16 -0.40
C TYR A 156 -7.83 4.66 -0.72
N HIS A 157 -8.64 5.44 -0.01
CA HIS A 157 -8.64 6.90 -0.18
C HIS A 157 -7.28 7.50 0.20
N MET A 158 -6.61 6.98 1.24
CA MET A 158 -5.28 7.45 1.63
C MET A 158 -4.23 7.16 0.56
N GLN A 159 -4.23 5.95 -0.04
CA GLN A 159 -3.31 5.63 -1.14
C GLN A 159 -3.53 6.54 -2.36
N LEU A 160 -4.79 6.84 -2.69
CA LEU A 160 -5.11 7.81 -3.72
C LEU A 160 -4.60 9.21 -3.35
N LEU A 161 -4.86 9.70 -2.13
CA LEU A 161 -4.48 11.04 -1.68
C LEU A 161 -2.96 11.21 -1.52
N LEU A 162 -2.23 10.14 -1.24
CA LEU A 162 -0.77 10.13 -1.26
C LEU A 162 -0.20 10.30 -2.66
N ASN A 163 -0.90 9.91 -3.70
CA ASN A 163 -0.44 9.97 -5.09
C ASN A 163 -1.02 11.15 -5.89
N TRP A 164 -2.23 11.58 -5.61
CA TRP A 164 -2.90 12.72 -6.26
C TRP A 164 -3.10 13.86 -5.27
N LYS A 165 -3.02 15.09 -5.76
CA LYS A 165 -3.21 16.28 -4.92
C LYS A 165 -4.62 16.37 -4.36
N GLU A 166 -5.60 16.06 -5.20
CA GLU A 166 -7.02 16.03 -4.89
C GLU A 166 -7.64 14.75 -5.43
N ILE A 167 -8.63 14.22 -4.74
CA ILE A 167 -9.29 12.95 -5.07
C ILE A 167 -10.80 13.11 -4.98
N ILE A 168 -11.56 12.16 -5.49
CA ILE A 168 -13.00 12.12 -5.32
C ILE A 168 -13.31 11.31 -4.05
N VAL A 169 -13.71 11.95 -2.97
CA VAL A 169 -14.17 11.23 -1.79
C VAL A 169 -15.52 10.56 -2.09
N ARG A 170 -15.54 9.23 -2.08
CA ARG A 170 -16.72 8.39 -2.28
C ARG A 170 -17.17 7.84 -0.93
N ASP A 171 -18.15 8.49 -0.36
CA ASP A 171 -18.64 8.28 1.02
C ASP A 171 -19.78 7.26 1.13
N LYS A 172 -20.41 6.88 -0.01
CA LYS A 172 -21.52 5.93 -0.08
C LYS A 172 -21.42 4.98 -1.27
N TYR A 173 -22.16 3.88 -1.20
CA TYR A 173 -22.36 3.00 -2.33
C TYR A 173 -23.29 3.66 -3.37
N ILE A 174 -22.80 3.80 -4.59
CA ILE A 174 -23.54 4.45 -5.67
C ILE A 174 -24.28 3.38 -6.48
N THR A 175 -25.61 3.48 -6.49
CA THR A 175 -26.51 2.64 -7.28
C THR A 175 -27.11 3.37 -8.46
N ASP A 176 -27.23 4.71 -8.37
CA ASP A 176 -27.72 5.56 -9.46
C ASP A 176 -26.54 6.08 -10.31
N PRO A 177 -26.46 5.73 -11.60
CA PRO A 177 -25.39 6.20 -12.48
C PRO A 177 -25.28 7.74 -12.57
N THR A 178 -26.35 8.49 -12.28
CA THR A 178 -26.32 9.95 -12.29
C THR A 178 -25.48 10.54 -11.16
N GLU A 179 -25.23 9.79 -10.07
CA GLU A 179 -24.39 10.17 -8.94
C GLU A 179 -22.91 9.84 -9.15
N LEU A 180 -22.54 9.21 -10.25
CA LEU A 180 -21.14 8.87 -10.55
C LEU A 180 -20.29 10.13 -10.79
N SER A 181 -20.86 11.16 -11.40
CA SER A 181 -20.18 12.43 -11.61
C SER A 181 -20.12 13.22 -10.31
N LYS A 182 -18.90 13.43 -9.81
CA LYS A 182 -18.63 14.18 -8.57
C LYS A 182 -17.33 14.95 -8.72
N PRO A 183 -17.24 16.22 -8.26
CA PRO A 183 -16.00 16.99 -8.32
C PRO A 183 -14.91 16.38 -7.43
N LEU A 184 -13.66 16.79 -7.66
CA LEU A 184 -12.57 16.51 -6.73
C LEU A 184 -12.88 17.18 -5.39
N SER A 185 -12.59 16.49 -4.32
CA SER A 185 -12.65 17.00 -2.95
C SER A 185 -11.36 17.72 -2.63
N SER A 186 -11.44 18.78 -1.81
CA SER A 186 -10.23 19.41 -1.29
C SER A 186 -9.36 18.41 -0.54
N ARG A 187 -8.06 18.67 -0.49
CA ARG A 187 -7.13 17.81 0.25
C ARG A 187 -7.46 17.77 1.74
N GLU A 188 -7.90 18.89 2.31
CA GLU A 188 -8.36 18.98 3.69
C GLU A 188 -9.59 18.10 3.95
N ASP A 189 -10.62 18.19 3.11
CA ASP A 189 -11.83 17.37 3.24
C ASP A 189 -11.52 15.88 3.08
N ALA A 190 -10.63 15.52 2.14
CA ALA A 190 -10.22 14.15 1.95
C ALA A 190 -9.47 13.59 3.18
N TRP A 191 -8.54 14.35 3.77
CA TRP A 191 -7.90 13.95 5.02
C TRP A 191 -8.87 13.83 6.18
N ASN A 192 -9.79 14.77 6.34
CA ASN A 192 -10.80 14.71 7.38
C ASN A 192 -11.63 13.42 7.26
N PHE A 193 -12.08 13.09 6.06
CA PHE A 193 -12.83 11.86 5.79
C PHE A 193 -12.02 10.59 6.13
N ILE A 194 -10.76 10.50 5.67
CA ILE A 194 -9.86 9.37 5.96
C ILE A 194 -9.66 9.20 7.46
N ILE A 195 -9.41 10.30 8.18
CA ILE A 195 -9.18 10.29 9.63
C ILE A 195 -10.43 9.82 10.39
N GLU A 196 -11.61 10.27 10.00
CA GLU A 196 -12.85 9.84 10.64
C GLU A 196 -13.12 8.34 10.44
N ASP A 197 -12.87 7.81 9.24
CA ASP A 197 -12.96 6.37 8.97
C ASP A 197 -11.96 5.58 9.81
N LEU A 198 -10.69 6.03 9.89
CA LEU A 198 -9.66 5.39 10.71
C LEU A 198 -10.01 5.41 12.19
N LYS A 199 -10.58 6.50 12.72
CA LYS A 199 -11.06 6.59 14.10
C LYS A 199 -12.14 5.55 14.39
N ARG A 200 -13.10 5.33 13.48
CA ARG A 200 -14.12 4.27 13.63
C ARG A 200 -13.45 2.89 13.70
N ALA A 201 -12.46 2.66 12.87
CA ALA A 201 -11.72 1.40 12.81
C ALA A 201 -10.86 1.12 14.06
N THR A 202 -10.59 2.11 14.94
CA THR A 202 -9.82 1.86 16.18
C THR A 202 -10.50 0.93 17.16
N SER A 203 -11.81 0.70 17.04
CA SER A 203 -12.56 -0.28 17.82
C SER A 203 -12.40 -1.74 17.38
N LEU A 204 -11.67 -1.98 16.29
CA LEU A 204 -11.37 -3.33 15.82
C LEU A 204 -10.62 -4.15 16.89
N PRO A 205 -10.70 -5.49 16.85
CA PRO A 205 -9.93 -6.35 17.73
C PRO A 205 -8.43 -6.08 17.66
N ALA A 206 -7.74 -6.17 18.78
CA ALA A 206 -6.28 -5.96 18.83
C ALA A 206 -5.49 -7.08 18.11
N THR A 207 -6.05 -8.27 18.05
CA THR A 207 -5.45 -9.45 17.40
C THR A 207 -6.49 -10.19 16.57
N ARG A 208 -6.04 -11.02 15.65
CA ARG A 208 -6.85 -11.94 14.86
C ARG A 208 -6.45 -13.38 15.13
N ASP A 209 -7.40 -14.29 15.06
CA ASP A 209 -7.15 -15.72 15.07
C ASP A 209 -6.56 -16.21 13.75
N ALA A 210 -6.20 -17.49 13.66
CA ALA A 210 -5.56 -18.08 12.50
C ALA A 210 -6.43 -18.04 11.23
N ASP A 211 -7.75 -18.09 11.36
CA ASP A 211 -8.68 -18.08 10.23
C ASP A 211 -8.89 -16.66 9.67
N ASN A 212 -8.57 -15.65 10.47
CA ASN A 212 -8.73 -14.24 10.16
C ASN A 212 -7.39 -13.48 10.03
N VAL A 213 -6.28 -14.18 9.90
CA VAL A 213 -4.96 -13.58 9.74
C VAL A 213 -4.92 -12.68 8.48
N GLY A 214 -4.28 -11.53 8.60
CA GLY A 214 -4.21 -10.52 7.52
C GLY A 214 -5.36 -9.52 7.51
N ARG A 215 -6.44 -9.72 8.28
CA ARG A 215 -7.49 -8.73 8.46
C ARG A 215 -7.02 -7.61 9.38
N ALA A 216 -7.53 -6.40 9.14
CA ALA A 216 -7.17 -5.21 9.91
C ALA A 216 -7.46 -5.37 11.42
N THR A 217 -6.59 -4.81 12.24
CA THR A 217 -6.68 -4.74 13.70
C THR A 217 -6.81 -3.30 14.18
N SER A 218 -7.09 -3.08 15.45
CA SER A 218 -6.98 -1.74 16.05
C SER A 218 -5.56 -1.16 15.90
N GLY A 219 -4.53 -2.01 15.99
CA GLY A 219 -3.15 -1.60 15.73
C GLY A 219 -2.94 -1.08 14.32
N SER A 220 -3.54 -1.71 13.30
CA SER A 220 -3.53 -1.22 11.92
C SER A 220 -4.21 0.15 11.81
N ALA A 221 -5.38 0.31 12.42
CA ALA A 221 -6.12 1.59 12.40
C ALA A 221 -5.33 2.72 13.06
N TYR A 222 -4.76 2.49 14.22
CA TYR A 222 -3.93 3.48 14.91
C TYR A 222 -2.64 3.82 14.17
N ALA A 223 -1.98 2.84 13.55
CA ALA A 223 -0.77 3.09 12.77
C ALA A 223 -1.03 4.00 11.56
N TYR A 224 -2.11 3.73 10.80
CA TYR A 224 -2.50 4.59 9.69
C TYR A 224 -3.08 5.92 10.14
N LEU A 225 -3.76 6.00 11.27
CA LEU A 225 -4.23 7.26 11.87
C LEU A 225 -3.03 8.15 12.24
N GLY A 226 -2.01 7.58 12.88
CA GLY A 226 -0.76 8.28 13.18
C GLY A 226 -0.05 8.76 11.92
N PHE A 227 0.02 7.93 10.87
CA PHE A 227 0.61 8.31 9.58
C PHE A 227 -0.18 9.45 8.90
N ALA A 228 -1.51 9.42 8.94
CA ALA A 228 -2.35 10.50 8.42
C ALA A 228 -2.09 11.83 9.13
N TYR A 229 -2.08 11.82 10.46
CA TYR A 229 -1.77 13.01 11.24
C TYR A 229 -0.35 13.54 11.03
N LEU A 230 0.65 12.64 10.98
CA LEU A 230 2.03 13.04 10.69
C LEU A 230 2.14 13.71 9.31
N THR A 231 1.48 13.17 8.29
CA THR A 231 1.47 13.76 6.95
C THR A 231 0.84 15.15 6.95
N ARG A 232 -0.33 15.30 7.60
CA ARG A 232 -1.01 16.60 7.72
C ARG A 232 -0.20 17.65 8.48
N ALA A 233 0.59 17.24 9.48
CA ALA A 233 1.44 18.16 10.23
C ALA A 233 2.42 18.93 9.34
N TYR A 234 2.86 18.32 8.23
CA TYR A 234 3.72 18.99 7.26
C TYR A 234 2.96 19.74 6.17
N GLU A 235 1.72 19.37 5.91
CA GLU A 235 0.88 20.02 4.89
C GLU A 235 0.17 21.27 5.43
N GLU A 236 -0.11 21.31 6.73
CA GLU A 236 -0.90 22.35 7.38
C GLU A 236 -0.13 23.02 8.53
N ALA A 237 0.74 23.96 8.18
CA ALA A 237 1.65 24.60 9.15
C ALA A 237 0.94 25.23 10.37
N ALA A 238 -0.28 25.75 10.19
CA ALA A 238 -1.06 26.35 11.28
C ALA A 238 -1.49 25.33 12.35
N ASN A 239 -1.59 24.07 11.99
CA ASN A 239 -2.04 22.97 12.84
C ASN A 239 -0.91 21.96 13.18
N LYS A 240 0.33 22.27 12.79
CA LYS A 240 1.47 21.34 12.86
C LYS A 240 1.58 20.67 14.23
N ASP A 241 1.67 21.45 15.30
CA ASP A 241 1.89 20.92 16.66
C ASP A 241 0.74 20.03 17.14
N SER A 242 -0.50 20.42 16.81
CA SER A 242 -1.70 19.64 17.15
C SER A 242 -1.72 18.29 16.43
N TYR A 243 -1.37 18.27 15.14
CA TYR A 243 -1.30 17.03 14.38
C TYR A 243 -0.14 16.14 14.80
N LEU A 244 1.02 16.70 15.14
CA LEU A 244 2.13 15.93 15.70
C LEU A 244 1.74 15.29 17.03
N ALA A 245 1.07 16.02 17.92
CA ALA A 245 0.56 15.46 19.18
C ALA A 245 -0.44 14.32 18.93
N SER A 246 -1.39 14.51 18.00
CA SER A 246 -2.35 13.48 17.61
C SER A 246 -1.68 12.24 16.97
N ALA A 247 -0.63 12.45 16.19
CA ALA A 247 0.17 11.35 15.61
C ALA A 247 0.85 10.52 16.71
N ILE A 248 1.50 11.18 17.68
CA ILE A 248 2.16 10.52 18.80
C ILE A 248 1.14 9.73 19.64
N GLU A 249 -0.02 10.32 19.92
CA GLU A 249 -1.09 9.64 20.67
C GLU A 249 -1.56 8.38 19.94
N ALA A 250 -1.81 8.47 18.63
CA ALA A 250 -2.20 7.32 17.81
C ALA A 250 -1.11 6.24 17.81
N PHE A 251 0.16 6.60 17.59
CA PHE A 251 1.27 5.64 17.63
C PHE A 251 1.45 4.99 19.02
N ASN A 252 1.14 5.69 20.10
CA ASN A 252 1.17 5.12 21.46
C ASN A 252 0.11 4.03 21.68
N GLN A 253 -0.94 3.96 20.86
CA GLN A 253 -1.96 2.91 20.92
C GLN A 253 -1.59 1.67 20.07
N VAL A 254 -0.56 1.72 19.27
CA VAL A 254 -0.05 0.55 18.54
C VAL A 254 0.72 -0.33 19.50
N LYS A 255 0.08 -1.39 20.00
CA LYS A 255 0.58 -2.27 21.06
C LYS A 255 0.57 -3.74 20.64
N GLY A 256 1.44 -4.54 21.25
CA GLY A 256 1.50 -5.98 20.99
C GLY A 256 2.37 -6.36 19.78
N TYR A 257 3.14 -5.40 19.25
CA TYR A 257 4.10 -5.62 18.17
C TYR A 257 5.52 -5.47 18.69
N GLU A 258 6.46 -6.16 18.05
CA GLU A 258 7.88 -6.13 18.38
C GLU A 258 8.70 -6.24 17.09
N LEU A 259 9.92 -5.69 17.10
CA LEU A 259 10.85 -5.86 15.97
C LEU A 259 11.30 -7.32 15.84
N VAL A 260 11.50 -7.77 14.60
CA VAL A 260 11.97 -9.11 14.26
C VAL A 260 13.50 -9.08 14.18
N ASN A 261 14.19 -9.90 14.99
CA ASN A 261 15.66 -9.92 15.02
C ASN A 261 16.30 -10.28 13.67
N ASN A 262 15.69 -11.16 12.90
CA ASN A 262 16.17 -11.50 11.56
C ASN A 262 15.34 -10.76 10.51
N PHE A 263 15.75 -9.55 10.18
CA PHE A 263 15.09 -8.66 9.25
C PHE A 263 14.74 -9.32 7.90
N SER A 264 15.63 -10.13 7.34
CA SER A 264 15.42 -10.73 6.02
C SER A 264 14.26 -11.72 5.96
N THR A 265 13.89 -12.36 7.08
CA THR A 265 12.83 -13.38 7.12
C THR A 265 11.44 -12.81 6.83
N MET A 266 11.23 -11.53 7.12
CA MET A 266 9.94 -10.86 6.84
C MET A 266 9.67 -10.72 5.34
N PHE A 267 10.71 -10.78 4.51
CA PHE A 267 10.64 -10.50 3.08
C PHE A 267 10.97 -11.70 2.19
N SER A 268 11.25 -12.87 2.78
CA SER A 268 11.59 -14.10 2.06
C SER A 268 10.45 -15.12 2.00
N GLY A 269 9.36 -14.86 2.72
CA GLY A 269 8.25 -15.81 2.89
C GLY A 269 8.39 -16.72 4.10
N ASP A 270 9.53 -16.66 4.82
CA ASP A 270 9.83 -17.55 5.96
C ASP A 270 9.08 -17.12 7.24
N ASN A 271 8.72 -15.84 7.38
CA ASN A 271 8.12 -15.29 8.59
C ASN A 271 6.96 -14.33 8.23
N LYS A 272 5.95 -14.90 7.56
CA LYS A 272 4.71 -14.18 7.21
C LYS A 272 3.92 -13.85 8.47
N ASN A 273 3.23 -12.70 8.47
CA ASN A 273 2.46 -12.23 9.61
C ASN A 273 3.29 -12.25 10.91
N SER A 274 4.54 -11.80 10.82
CA SER A 274 5.48 -11.75 11.92
C SER A 274 4.96 -10.85 13.05
N LYS A 275 5.57 -10.96 14.25
CA LYS A 275 5.26 -10.07 15.38
C LYS A 275 5.48 -8.57 15.09
N GLU A 276 6.15 -8.24 14.01
CA GLU A 276 6.36 -6.87 13.55
C GLU A 276 5.31 -6.42 12.52
N SER A 277 4.67 -7.36 11.83
CA SER A 277 3.67 -7.06 10.81
C SER A 277 2.40 -6.49 11.41
N ILE A 278 2.05 -5.27 11.02
CA ILE A 278 0.81 -4.60 11.46
C ILE A 278 -0.29 -4.79 10.42
N PHE A 279 0.10 -4.72 9.14
CA PHE A 279 -0.82 -4.95 8.01
C PHE A 279 -0.01 -5.39 6.81
N GLU A 280 -0.36 -6.52 6.20
CA GLU A 280 0.34 -7.03 5.02
C GLU A 280 -0.59 -7.73 4.04
N ILE A 281 -0.23 -7.70 2.75
CA ILE A 281 -0.95 -8.42 1.70
C ILE A 281 -0.59 -9.89 1.80
N GLN A 282 -1.64 -10.74 1.84
CA GLN A 282 -1.53 -12.17 2.02
C GLN A 282 -1.41 -12.90 0.68
N PHE A 283 -0.27 -13.52 0.40
CA PHE A 283 -0.10 -14.39 -0.76
C PHE A 283 -0.05 -15.87 -0.36
N SER A 284 -0.51 -16.76 -1.24
CA SER A 284 -0.54 -18.20 -1.00
C SER A 284 -0.28 -18.97 -2.28
N MET A 285 0.45 -20.09 -2.19
CA MET A 285 0.59 -21.03 -3.31
C MET A 285 -0.66 -21.89 -3.52
N SER A 286 -1.58 -21.90 -2.54
CA SER A 286 -2.85 -22.60 -2.66
C SER A 286 -3.78 -21.85 -3.61
N SER A 287 -4.57 -22.61 -4.38
CA SER A 287 -5.69 -22.09 -5.13
C SER A 287 -7.00 -22.58 -4.50
N ALA A 288 -7.95 -21.69 -4.32
CA ALA A 288 -9.28 -22.04 -3.85
C ALA A 288 -10.31 -21.47 -4.82
N ASN A 289 -11.33 -22.27 -5.16
CA ASN A 289 -12.43 -21.87 -6.03
C ASN A 289 -11.99 -21.25 -7.37
N GLY A 290 -10.86 -21.70 -7.93
CA GLY A 290 -10.30 -21.20 -9.19
C GLY A 290 -9.53 -19.87 -9.07
N ALA A 291 -9.51 -19.24 -7.90
CA ALA A 291 -8.68 -18.07 -7.65
C ALA A 291 -7.25 -18.48 -7.27
N THR A 292 -6.27 -17.77 -7.77
CA THR A 292 -4.84 -17.94 -7.42
C THR A 292 -4.38 -16.77 -6.59
N TYR A 293 -3.75 -17.04 -5.44
CA TYR A 293 -3.25 -16.02 -4.50
C TYR A 293 -1.72 -15.94 -4.48
N ARG A 294 -1.07 -16.47 -5.51
CA ARG A 294 0.39 -16.46 -5.72
C ARG A 294 0.81 -15.25 -6.55
N THR A 295 2.06 -14.84 -6.42
CA THR A 295 2.63 -13.70 -7.14
C THR A 295 3.92 -14.06 -7.85
N GLN A 296 4.29 -13.29 -8.86
CA GLN A 296 5.61 -13.33 -9.52
C GLN A 296 6.50 -12.17 -9.08
N PHE A 297 6.19 -11.55 -7.93
CA PHE A 297 6.91 -10.37 -7.45
C PHE A 297 8.42 -10.60 -7.30
N HIS A 298 8.85 -11.79 -6.88
CA HIS A 298 10.27 -12.15 -6.83
C HIS A 298 10.95 -12.15 -8.21
N ARG A 299 10.21 -12.45 -9.29
CA ARG A 299 10.72 -12.33 -10.67
C ARG A 299 10.88 -10.88 -11.09
N TRP A 300 9.95 -10.04 -10.66
CA TRP A 300 10.01 -8.59 -10.86
C TRP A 300 11.23 -7.95 -10.18
N ILE A 301 11.47 -8.33 -8.91
CA ILE A 301 12.59 -7.84 -8.11
C ILE A 301 13.93 -8.42 -8.58
N GLY A 302 13.94 -9.68 -9.00
CA GLY A 302 15.14 -10.41 -9.36
C GLY A 302 15.77 -9.93 -10.65
N VAL A 303 17.10 -10.01 -10.70
CA VAL A 303 17.88 -9.76 -11.88
C VAL A 303 17.96 -11.00 -12.77
N SER A 304 18.31 -10.82 -14.06
CA SER A 304 18.37 -11.90 -15.05
C SER A 304 19.33 -13.01 -14.67
N GLU A 305 20.44 -12.71 -14.02
CA GLU A 305 21.42 -13.68 -13.50
C GLU A 305 20.80 -14.64 -12.46
N LEU A 306 19.79 -14.17 -11.74
CA LEU A 306 19.01 -14.95 -10.78
C LEU A 306 17.65 -15.43 -11.33
N GLY A 307 17.47 -15.40 -12.64
CA GLY A 307 16.24 -15.81 -13.32
C GLY A 307 15.08 -14.83 -13.16
N GLY A 308 15.34 -13.60 -12.74
CA GLY A 308 14.37 -12.51 -12.71
C GLY A 308 14.28 -11.76 -14.03
N TRP A 309 13.56 -10.62 -14.04
CA TRP A 309 13.26 -9.86 -15.24
C TRP A 309 14.04 -8.54 -15.38
N ASP A 310 14.87 -8.17 -14.41
CA ASP A 310 15.56 -6.89 -14.43
C ASP A 310 14.62 -5.66 -14.52
N GLU A 311 13.51 -5.68 -13.83
CA GLU A 311 12.57 -4.56 -13.85
C GLU A 311 13.02 -3.40 -12.97
N ILE A 312 13.61 -3.72 -11.81
CA ILE A 312 13.96 -2.74 -10.79
C ILE A 312 15.32 -3.05 -10.19
N LEU A 313 16.14 -2.04 -10.05
CA LEU A 313 17.49 -2.12 -9.50
C LEU A 313 17.67 -1.09 -8.38
N PRO A 314 18.55 -1.36 -7.40
CA PRO A 314 18.94 -0.35 -6.42
C PRO A 314 19.76 0.75 -7.11
N SER A 315 19.47 2.00 -6.78
CA SER A 315 20.27 3.13 -7.27
C SER A 315 21.60 3.26 -6.50
N GLN A 316 22.55 3.96 -7.09
CA GLN A 316 23.82 4.28 -6.41
C GLN A 316 23.59 5.11 -5.14
N THR A 317 22.53 5.92 -5.10
CA THR A 317 22.13 6.70 -3.91
C THR A 317 21.83 5.78 -2.74
N LEU A 318 21.05 4.71 -2.93
CA LEU A 318 20.75 3.73 -1.89
C LEU A 318 22.02 2.98 -1.41
N ILE A 319 22.86 2.56 -2.36
CA ILE A 319 24.11 1.84 -2.04
C ILE A 319 25.03 2.73 -1.21
N ASN A 320 25.17 4.00 -1.57
CA ASN A 320 25.97 4.96 -0.84
C ASN A 320 25.42 5.22 0.57
N GLU A 321 24.09 5.30 0.71
CA GLU A 321 23.48 5.53 2.01
C GLU A 321 23.71 4.35 2.98
N PHE A 322 23.62 3.11 2.50
CA PHE A 322 24.00 1.94 3.30
C PHE A 322 25.46 1.95 3.78
N LYS A 323 26.36 2.52 2.97
CA LYS A 323 27.80 2.60 3.30
C LYS A 323 28.19 3.83 4.11
N LYS A 324 27.28 4.76 4.33
CA LYS A 324 27.55 6.09 4.88
C LYS A 324 28.17 6.07 6.28
N GLU A 325 27.72 5.18 7.14
CA GLU A 325 28.24 5.06 8.51
C GLU A 325 29.48 4.15 8.62
N GLY A 326 29.88 3.53 7.50
CA GLY A 326 31.03 2.64 7.45
C GLY A 326 30.76 1.25 8.01
N GLU A 327 31.81 0.45 8.14
CA GLU A 327 31.76 -0.88 8.74
C GLU A 327 31.90 -0.78 10.26
N THR A 328 31.10 -1.57 10.97
CA THR A 328 31.16 -1.59 12.44
C THR A 328 32.42 -2.32 12.93
N ALA A 329 33.04 -1.79 13.98
CA ALA A 329 34.21 -2.44 14.60
C ALA A 329 33.89 -3.83 15.17
N THR A 330 32.63 -4.10 15.50
CA THR A 330 32.19 -5.37 16.11
C THR A 330 32.09 -6.48 15.08
N THR A 331 31.54 -6.19 13.89
CA THR A 331 31.27 -7.19 12.86
C THR A 331 32.23 -7.11 11.67
N GLY A 332 32.93 -5.99 11.47
CA GLY A 332 33.68 -5.71 10.25
C GLY A 332 32.78 -5.61 9.01
N ARG A 333 31.51 -5.25 9.19
CA ARG A 333 30.48 -5.18 8.12
C ARG A 333 29.71 -3.87 8.20
N TYR A 334 29.12 -3.49 7.10
CA TYR A 334 28.13 -2.44 7.04
C TYR A 334 26.86 -2.83 7.82
N ASP A 335 25.91 -1.93 7.90
CA ASP A 335 24.58 -2.18 8.46
C ASP A 335 24.00 -3.50 7.94
N SER A 336 23.50 -4.38 8.82
CA SER A 336 22.99 -5.72 8.49
C SER A 336 21.82 -5.67 7.51
N ARG A 337 21.05 -4.57 7.50
CA ARG A 337 19.98 -4.35 6.52
C ARG A 337 20.50 -4.27 5.08
N MET A 338 21.75 -3.83 4.86
CA MET A 338 22.36 -3.84 3.53
C MET A 338 22.41 -5.26 2.98
N TYR A 339 22.87 -6.22 3.77
CA TYR A 339 22.99 -7.62 3.37
C TYR A 339 21.62 -8.33 3.25
N ALA A 340 20.61 -7.86 3.96
CA ALA A 340 19.25 -8.35 3.83
C ALA A 340 18.50 -7.75 2.63
N THR A 341 18.93 -6.58 2.15
CA THR A 341 18.27 -5.83 1.08
C THR A 341 18.93 -6.01 -0.29
N LEU A 342 20.26 -6.20 -0.32
CA LEU A 342 21.05 -6.18 -1.54
C LEU A 342 21.96 -7.42 -1.68
N PHE A 343 22.11 -7.91 -2.90
CA PHE A 343 23.23 -8.75 -3.32
C PHE A 343 24.29 -7.84 -3.97
N PHE A 344 25.52 -7.92 -3.51
CA PHE A 344 26.66 -7.14 -4.02
C PHE A 344 27.97 -7.87 -3.78
N ASN A 345 29.00 -7.56 -4.54
CA ASN A 345 30.30 -8.21 -4.41
C ASN A 345 30.98 -7.82 -3.10
N CYS A 346 31.14 -8.79 -2.21
CA CYS A 346 31.85 -8.66 -0.93
C CYS A 346 32.22 -10.05 -0.38
N ASP A 347 33.12 -10.07 0.61
CA ASP A 347 33.57 -11.31 1.23
C ASP A 347 32.41 -12.12 1.82
N TYR A 348 31.43 -11.45 2.44
CA TYR A 348 30.25 -12.10 3.01
C TYR A 348 29.54 -13.03 2.02
N TYR A 349 29.42 -12.61 0.75
CA TYR A 349 28.77 -13.41 -0.28
C TYR A 349 29.70 -14.33 -1.05
N ASN A 350 31.04 -14.25 -0.85
CA ASN A 350 32.04 -15.06 -1.52
C ASN A 350 32.74 -16.08 -0.61
N ASP A 351 32.76 -15.88 0.73
CA ASP A 351 33.55 -16.70 1.67
C ASP A 351 32.71 -17.71 2.50
N GLY A 352 31.50 -18.01 2.07
CA GLY A 352 30.74 -19.14 2.60
C GLY A 352 29.76 -18.85 3.73
N ASN A 353 29.73 -17.65 4.30
CA ASN A 353 28.80 -17.30 5.39
C ASN A 353 27.45 -16.80 4.91
N GLY A 354 27.40 -16.19 3.74
CA GLY A 354 26.19 -15.56 3.16
C GLY A 354 26.01 -15.88 1.69
N ARG A 355 26.44 -17.05 1.21
CA ARG A 355 26.37 -17.45 -0.20
C ARG A 355 25.01 -17.18 -0.81
N VAL A 356 25.02 -16.65 -2.04
CA VAL A 356 23.82 -16.41 -2.84
C VAL A 356 23.27 -17.77 -3.31
N TYR A 357 22.23 -18.25 -2.64
CA TYR A 357 21.61 -19.57 -2.94
C TYR A 357 22.58 -20.75 -2.96
N GLY A 358 23.58 -20.73 -2.07
CA GLY A 358 24.57 -21.82 -1.94
C GLY A 358 25.79 -21.68 -2.83
N TYR A 359 25.87 -20.67 -3.68
CA TYR A 359 27.00 -20.36 -4.55
C TYR A 359 27.64 -19.02 -4.15
N ASP A 360 28.89 -18.81 -4.51
CA ASP A 360 29.54 -17.54 -4.29
C ASP A 360 28.94 -16.48 -5.23
N TYR A 361 28.92 -15.21 -4.79
CA TYR A 361 28.43 -14.11 -5.64
C TYR A 361 29.11 -14.12 -7.02
N ASN A 362 30.41 -14.41 -7.04
CA ASN A 362 31.21 -14.45 -8.26
C ASN A 362 30.85 -15.60 -9.23
N ASP A 363 30.11 -16.60 -8.77
CA ASP A 363 29.60 -17.69 -9.63
C ASP A 363 28.33 -17.26 -10.37
N TRP A 364 27.53 -16.33 -9.78
CA TRP A 364 26.32 -15.82 -10.38
C TRP A 364 26.56 -14.62 -11.31
N PHE A 365 27.47 -13.71 -10.92
CA PHE A 365 27.60 -12.42 -11.53
C PHE A 365 28.96 -12.28 -12.23
N ASP A 366 28.97 -12.23 -13.57
CA ASP A 366 30.17 -11.92 -14.36
C ASP A 366 30.61 -10.45 -14.14
N ASN A 367 29.65 -9.53 -14.10
CA ASN A 367 29.89 -8.14 -13.73
C ASN A 367 29.99 -7.99 -12.21
N LYS A 368 31.21 -7.78 -11.72
CA LYS A 368 31.51 -7.66 -10.27
C LYS A 368 30.98 -6.36 -9.62
N GLU A 369 30.59 -5.39 -10.42
CA GLU A 369 29.97 -4.13 -9.98
C GLU A 369 28.42 -4.22 -9.97
N ARG A 370 27.85 -5.36 -10.39
CA ARG A 370 26.41 -5.57 -10.39
C ARG A 370 25.88 -5.55 -8.95
N VAL A 371 24.82 -4.78 -8.70
CA VAL A 371 24.09 -4.82 -7.44
C VAL A 371 22.64 -5.16 -7.75
N ALA A 372 22.06 -6.09 -7.00
CA ALA A 372 20.68 -6.53 -7.16
C ALA A 372 19.92 -6.45 -5.84
N PHE A 373 18.60 -6.34 -5.89
CA PHE A 373 17.80 -6.49 -4.69
C PHE A 373 17.77 -7.96 -4.22
N ARG A 374 17.87 -8.13 -2.91
CA ARG A 374 17.63 -9.37 -2.19
C ARG A 374 16.28 -9.37 -1.46
N LYS A 375 15.86 -8.20 -1.02
CA LYS A 375 14.58 -8.00 -0.33
C LYS A 375 13.43 -8.44 -1.23
N PHE A 376 12.49 -9.21 -0.71
CA PHE A 376 11.39 -9.88 -1.43
C PHE A 376 11.83 -11.01 -2.38
N MET A 377 13.05 -11.51 -2.23
CA MET A 377 13.48 -12.73 -2.89
C MET A 377 13.29 -13.95 -1.97
N PRO A 378 12.94 -15.14 -2.50
CA PRO A 378 12.88 -16.38 -1.72
C PRO A 378 14.20 -16.67 -0.99
N SER A 379 14.14 -17.31 0.17
CA SER A 379 15.34 -17.67 0.95
C SER A 379 16.09 -18.87 0.37
N THR A 380 15.46 -19.69 -0.46
CA THR A 380 16.01 -20.96 -0.98
C THR A 380 16.18 -20.93 -2.49
N TYR A 381 17.15 -21.72 -2.99
CA TYR A 381 17.36 -21.96 -4.42
C TYR A 381 16.14 -22.59 -5.10
N GLU A 382 15.45 -23.51 -4.41
CA GLU A 382 14.22 -24.10 -4.91
C GLU A 382 13.13 -23.03 -5.13
N GLY A 383 12.93 -22.15 -4.13
CA GLY A 383 11.99 -21.03 -4.23
C GLY A 383 12.35 -20.05 -5.35
N LEU A 384 13.65 -19.77 -5.54
CA LEU A 384 14.14 -18.92 -6.62
C LEU A 384 13.74 -19.46 -8.00
N ASN A 385 13.79 -20.78 -8.19
CA ASN A 385 13.48 -21.44 -9.46
C ASN A 385 11.98 -21.62 -9.73
N GLN A 386 11.10 -21.34 -8.76
CA GLN A 386 9.65 -21.36 -8.97
C GLN A 386 9.20 -20.18 -9.82
N ASN A 387 8.19 -20.40 -10.68
CA ASN A 387 7.58 -19.30 -11.44
C ASN A 387 6.79 -18.36 -10.55
N TYR A 388 6.31 -18.83 -9.41
CA TYR A 388 5.47 -18.08 -8.48
C TYR A 388 6.01 -18.20 -7.06
N SER A 389 5.66 -17.23 -6.24
CA SER A 389 5.93 -17.24 -4.80
C SER A 389 4.68 -16.85 -4.01
N ALA A 390 4.75 -17.09 -2.71
CA ALA A 390 3.74 -16.66 -1.76
C ALA A 390 4.34 -15.73 -0.70
N ILE A 391 5.33 -14.96 -1.07
CA ILE A 391 5.93 -13.94 -0.19
C ILE A 391 4.91 -12.84 0.05
N ASN A 392 4.51 -12.63 1.30
CA ASN A 392 3.64 -11.54 1.67
C ASN A 392 4.34 -10.18 1.50
N VAL A 393 3.55 -9.13 1.32
CA VAL A 393 4.08 -7.77 1.21
C VAL A 393 3.58 -6.93 2.39
N PRO A 394 4.45 -6.61 3.34
CA PRO A 394 4.11 -5.69 4.43
C PRO A 394 3.73 -4.32 3.89
N LEU A 395 2.58 -3.82 4.34
CA LEU A 395 2.08 -2.47 4.04
C LEU A 395 2.29 -1.52 5.23
N MET A 396 2.40 -2.06 6.44
CA MET A 396 2.74 -1.33 7.65
C MET A 396 3.46 -2.26 8.61
N ARG A 397 4.63 -1.86 9.10
CA ARG A 397 5.44 -2.59 10.09
C ARG A 397 5.70 -1.76 11.33
N TYR A 398 6.00 -2.40 12.44
CA TYR A 398 6.27 -1.72 13.71
C TYR A 398 7.48 -0.80 13.64
N ALA A 399 8.54 -1.16 12.89
CA ALA A 399 9.67 -0.25 12.62
C ALA A 399 9.21 1.09 12.02
N ASN A 400 8.20 1.07 11.13
CA ASN A 400 7.66 2.30 10.54
C ASN A 400 6.95 3.15 11.61
N VAL A 401 6.18 2.52 12.49
CA VAL A 401 5.55 3.21 13.63
C VAL A 401 6.58 3.85 14.55
N LEU A 402 7.66 3.12 14.90
CA LEU A 402 8.74 3.65 15.75
C LEU A 402 9.41 4.86 15.10
N LEU A 403 9.78 4.78 13.82
CA LEU A 403 10.48 5.88 13.14
C LEU A 403 9.56 7.07 12.84
N MET A 404 8.28 6.86 12.54
CA MET A 404 7.31 7.96 12.39
C MET A 404 7.02 8.63 13.74
N LYS A 405 6.94 7.86 14.83
CA LYS A 405 6.79 8.41 16.18
C LYS A 405 8.04 9.20 16.59
N ALA A 406 9.24 8.68 16.31
CA ALA A 406 10.48 9.40 16.54
C ALA A 406 10.51 10.73 15.78
N GLU A 407 10.07 10.73 14.52
CA GLU A 407 9.94 11.94 13.72
C GLU A 407 8.98 12.96 14.36
N ALA A 408 7.78 12.53 14.75
CA ALA A 408 6.81 13.40 15.38
C ALA A 408 7.32 14.00 16.71
N LEU A 409 7.96 13.20 17.55
CA LEU A 409 8.59 13.65 18.81
C LEU A 409 9.71 14.65 18.55
N ASN A 410 10.58 14.35 17.60
CA ASN A 410 11.67 15.25 17.24
C ASN A 410 11.17 16.60 16.72
N GLU A 411 10.14 16.60 15.87
CA GLU A 411 9.53 17.81 15.32
C GLU A 411 8.79 18.64 16.39
N GLN A 412 8.34 18.01 17.47
CA GLN A 412 7.82 18.71 18.67
C GLN A 412 8.91 19.23 19.61
N GLY A 413 10.20 19.04 19.29
CA GLY A 413 11.31 19.49 20.12
C GLY A 413 11.70 18.54 21.25
N HIS A 414 11.37 17.26 21.11
CA HIS A 414 11.68 16.19 22.06
C HIS A 414 12.67 15.16 21.49
N PRO A 415 13.86 15.56 21.01
CA PRO A 415 14.82 14.62 20.42
C PRO A 415 15.25 13.52 21.40
N GLU A 416 15.30 13.82 22.71
CA GLU A 416 15.65 12.84 23.75
C GLU A 416 14.66 11.69 23.85
N GLN A 417 13.40 11.88 23.45
CA GLN A 417 12.38 10.82 23.39
C GLN A 417 12.40 10.07 22.06
N ALA A 418 12.87 10.70 20.99
CA ALA A 418 13.00 10.09 19.67
C ALA A 418 14.19 9.12 19.58
N ILE A 419 15.33 9.46 20.20
CA ILE A 419 16.59 8.70 20.15
C ILE A 419 16.43 7.22 20.53
N PRO A 420 15.75 6.86 21.64
CA PRO A 420 15.54 5.45 22.00
C PRO A 420 14.82 4.64 20.92
N LEU A 421 13.84 5.23 20.25
CA LEU A 421 13.06 4.57 19.20
C LEU A 421 13.93 4.31 17.93
N ILE A 422 14.77 5.26 17.59
CA ILE A 422 15.74 5.12 16.49
C ILE A 422 16.73 4.02 16.82
N ASN A 423 17.31 4.05 18.03
CA ASN A 423 18.31 3.10 18.48
C ASN A 423 17.76 1.66 18.58
N GLU A 424 16.46 1.50 18.86
CA GLU A 424 15.82 0.20 18.85
C GLU A 424 15.84 -0.43 17.43
N VAL A 425 15.46 0.33 16.39
CA VAL A 425 15.52 -0.13 15.01
C VAL A 425 16.97 -0.39 14.58
N ARG A 426 17.88 0.51 14.88
CA ARG A 426 19.31 0.38 14.57
C ARG A 426 19.94 -0.88 15.15
N SER A 427 19.68 -1.15 16.42
CA SER A 427 20.27 -2.31 17.10
C SER A 427 19.68 -3.63 16.67
N VAL A 428 18.35 -3.70 16.46
CA VAL A 428 17.65 -4.96 16.16
C VAL A 428 17.77 -5.35 14.68
N HIS A 429 17.65 -4.40 13.77
CA HIS A 429 17.70 -4.68 12.33
C HIS A 429 19.08 -4.47 11.72
N GLY A 430 19.79 -3.48 12.19
CA GLY A 430 21.05 -3.04 11.59
C GLY A 430 22.30 -3.62 12.22
N ASP A 431 22.24 -4.18 13.43
CA ASP A 431 23.41 -4.50 14.26
C ASP A 431 24.32 -3.26 14.47
N MET A 432 23.72 -2.07 14.44
CA MET A 432 24.42 -0.80 14.49
C MET A 432 24.49 -0.26 15.92
N PRO A 433 25.57 0.46 16.28
CA PRO A 433 25.67 1.13 17.57
C PRO A 433 24.62 2.25 17.67
N PRO A 434 24.31 2.71 18.90
CA PRO A 434 23.44 3.86 19.09
C PRO A 434 23.92 5.06 18.25
N MET A 435 22.95 5.83 17.73
CA MET A 435 23.24 7.06 16.98
C MET A 435 24.05 8.04 17.81
N THR A 436 24.81 8.90 17.15
CA THR A 436 25.54 9.99 17.76
C THR A 436 24.88 11.34 17.50
N GLY A 437 25.01 12.27 18.45
CA GLY A 437 24.32 13.57 18.35
C GLY A 437 22.92 13.55 18.94
N THR A 438 22.58 14.63 19.65
CA THR A 438 21.34 14.76 20.43
C THR A 438 20.52 15.98 20.05
N SER A 439 21.02 16.82 19.13
CA SER A 439 20.26 17.97 18.64
C SER A 439 19.11 17.54 17.76
N GLN A 440 18.06 18.32 17.71
CA GLN A 440 16.91 18.09 16.83
C GLN A 440 17.33 17.88 15.37
N GLU A 441 18.32 18.64 14.89
CA GLU A 441 18.84 18.50 13.53
C GLU A 441 19.57 17.15 13.32
N ALA A 442 20.42 16.74 14.28
CA ALA A 442 21.09 15.45 14.21
C ALA A 442 20.12 14.28 14.22
N VAL A 443 19.09 14.35 15.08
CA VAL A 443 18.03 13.33 15.16
C VAL A 443 17.22 13.29 13.86
N ARG A 444 16.88 14.45 13.27
CA ARG A 444 16.20 14.52 11.98
C ARG A 444 17.03 13.85 10.87
N ALA A 445 18.31 14.16 10.79
CA ALA A 445 19.21 13.55 9.80
C ALA A 445 19.33 12.04 9.99
N GLN A 446 19.32 11.55 11.23
CA GLN A 446 19.36 10.13 11.51
C GLN A 446 18.04 9.44 11.13
N ILE A 447 16.88 10.04 11.41
CA ILE A 447 15.58 9.50 10.98
C ILE A 447 15.53 9.38 9.45
N GLU A 448 16.00 10.37 8.72
CA GLU A 448 16.04 10.34 7.26
C GLU A 448 16.94 9.19 6.74
N HIS A 449 18.09 8.99 7.37
CA HIS A 449 18.99 7.89 7.10
C HIS A 449 18.33 6.53 7.37
N GLU A 450 17.83 6.34 8.59
CA GLU A 450 17.18 5.08 8.99
C GLU A 450 16.01 4.72 8.08
N ARG A 451 15.12 5.67 7.78
CA ARG A 451 13.98 5.41 6.92
C ARG A 451 14.37 5.04 5.49
N MET A 452 15.46 5.62 4.97
CA MET A 452 15.94 5.32 3.64
C MET A 452 16.48 3.89 3.52
N ILE A 453 17.20 3.39 4.53
CA ILE A 453 17.79 2.05 4.51
C ILE A 453 16.87 0.96 5.07
N GLU A 454 15.86 1.33 5.86
CA GLU A 454 14.88 0.40 6.43
C GLU A 454 13.80 -0.01 5.41
N PHE A 455 13.33 0.93 4.57
CA PHE A 455 12.14 0.75 3.73
C PHE A 455 12.36 0.69 2.21
N PRO A 456 13.52 0.28 1.67
CA PRO A 456 13.61 0.03 0.22
C PRO A 456 12.53 -0.97 -0.22
N LEU A 457 11.89 -0.71 -1.35
CA LEU A 457 10.80 -1.51 -1.93
C LEU A 457 9.49 -1.57 -1.11
N GLU A 458 9.37 -0.81 -0.03
CA GLU A 458 8.12 -0.67 0.72
C GLU A 458 7.36 0.63 0.36
N ASN A 459 7.89 1.41 -0.58
CA ASN A 459 7.26 2.55 -1.25
C ASN A 459 6.92 3.73 -0.32
N TYR A 460 7.72 3.98 0.73
CA TYR A 460 7.56 5.14 1.59
C TYR A 460 8.42 6.33 1.18
N ARG A 461 9.53 6.10 0.47
CA ARG A 461 10.56 7.10 0.19
C ARG A 461 10.04 8.37 -0.47
N TRP A 462 9.18 8.24 -1.47
CA TRP A 462 8.57 9.39 -2.14
C TRP A 462 7.77 10.28 -1.20
N TYR A 463 6.95 9.67 -0.36
CA TYR A 463 6.09 10.38 0.58
C TYR A 463 6.89 11.03 1.70
N ASP A 464 7.98 10.39 2.14
CA ASP A 464 8.93 10.94 3.10
C ASP A 464 9.61 12.19 2.54
N LEU A 465 10.20 12.10 1.35
CA LEU A 465 10.85 13.23 0.69
C LEU A 465 9.90 14.40 0.45
N ARG A 466 8.66 14.12 0.02
CA ARG A 466 7.66 15.15 -0.20
C ARG A 466 7.28 15.83 1.12
N ARG A 467 7.03 15.05 2.16
CA ARG A 467 6.70 15.57 3.50
C ARG A 467 7.80 16.46 4.03
N TRP A 468 9.06 16.10 3.84
CA TRP A 468 10.20 16.87 4.28
C TRP A 468 10.57 18.04 3.36
N GLY A 469 9.88 18.24 2.25
CA GLY A 469 10.21 19.28 1.26
C GLY A 469 11.54 19.02 0.54
N LYS A 470 11.93 17.75 0.37
CA LYS A 470 13.24 17.34 -0.15
C LYS A 470 13.21 16.66 -1.51
N LEU A 471 12.04 16.60 -2.18
CA LEU A 471 11.95 15.95 -3.49
C LEU A 471 12.97 16.50 -4.49
N SER A 472 12.98 17.82 -4.72
CA SER A 472 13.87 18.46 -5.71
C SER A 472 15.35 18.19 -5.39
N SER A 473 15.77 18.39 -4.15
CA SER A 473 17.17 18.24 -3.76
C SER A 473 17.65 16.78 -3.83
N ALA A 474 16.84 15.83 -3.35
CA ALA A 474 17.17 14.41 -3.36
C ALA A 474 17.23 13.84 -4.78
N LEU A 475 16.24 14.16 -5.61
CA LEU A 475 16.19 13.69 -6.99
C LEU A 475 17.30 14.31 -7.86
N GLN A 476 17.61 15.60 -7.67
CA GLN A 476 18.73 16.23 -8.34
C GLN A 476 20.06 15.58 -7.94
N ALA A 477 20.29 15.32 -6.65
CA ALA A 477 21.47 14.62 -6.15
C ALA A 477 21.61 13.19 -6.73
N ALA A 478 20.47 12.52 -6.98
CA ALA A 478 20.41 11.21 -7.62
C ALA A 478 20.51 11.28 -9.16
N GLY A 479 20.74 12.45 -9.74
CA GLY A 479 20.82 12.63 -11.21
C GLY A 479 19.48 12.59 -11.94
N ARG A 480 18.34 12.65 -11.22
CA ARG A 480 16.97 12.61 -11.76
C ARG A 480 16.51 14.01 -12.20
N THR A 481 17.18 14.56 -13.21
CA THR A 481 17.04 15.98 -13.63
C THR A 481 15.72 16.30 -14.35
N GLY A 482 14.93 15.30 -14.76
CA GLY A 482 13.61 15.50 -15.38
C GLY A 482 12.52 15.95 -14.41
N PHE A 483 12.75 15.84 -13.08
CA PHE A 483 11.76 16.20 -12.05
C PHE A 483 11.52 17.71 -12.01
N ASN A 484 10.24 18.08 -11.93
CA ASN A 484 9.77 19.43 -11.68
C ASN A 484 8.76 19.40 -10.54
N GLU A 485 9.03 20.11 -9.46
CA GLU A 485 8.24 20.04 -8.22
C GLU A 485 6.78 20.41 -8.42
N ASP A 486 6.51 21.48 -9.18
CA ASP A 486 5.14 21.95 -9.42
C ASP A 486 4.29 20.97 -10.24
N LYS A 487 4.95 20.17 -11.09
CA LYS A 487 4.28 19.24 -12.02
C LYS A 487 4.27 17.80 -11.54
N ASN A 488 5.30 17.38 -10.80
CA ASN A 488 5.55 15.98 -10.54
C ASN A 488 5.45 15.57 -9.07
N SER A 489 5.23 16.51 -8.12
CA SER A 489 5.02 16.18 -6.71
C SER A 489 3.79 15.29 -6.50
N PHE A 490 2.78 15.45 -7.35
CA PHE A 490 1.58 14.64 -7.45
C PHE A 490 1.33 14.24 -8.90
N TYR A 491 0.64 13.14 -9.08
CA TYR A 491 0.19 12.73 -10.40
C TYR A 491 -1.01 13.55 -10.88
N PRO A 492 -1.16 13.78 -12.18
CA PRO A 492 -2.35 14.40 -12.74
C PRO A 492 -3.55 13.44 -12.65
N THR A 493 -4.76 14.00 -12.54
CA THR A 493 -6.00 13.20 -12.62
C THR A 493 -6.01 12.39 -13.92
N PRO A 494 -6.26 11.07 -13.88
CA PRO A 494 -6.23 10.23 -15.07
C PRO A 494 -7.19 10.72 -16.16
N LEU A 495 -6.75 10.64 -17.42
CA LEU A 495 -7.56 11.04 -18.56
C LEU A 495 -8.88 10.26 -18.65
N THR A 496 -8.87 9.00 -18.24
CA THR A 496 -10.07 8.17 -18.17
C THR A 496 -11.12 8.74 -17.22
N GLU A 497 -10.71 9.26 -16.07
CA GLU A 497 -11.60 9.92 -15.12
C GLU A 497 -12.11 11.24 -15.68
N LEU A 498 -11.23 12.08 -16.23
CA LEU A 498 -11.63 13.35 -16.85
C LEU A 498 -12.66 13.18 -17.97
N ASN A 499 -12.55 12.11 -18.75
CA ASN A 499 -13.49 11.81 -19.84
C ASN A 499 -14.83 11.28 -19.34
N ALA A 500 -14.82 10.50 -18.26
CA ALA A 500 -16.01 9.82 -17.74
C ALA A 500 -16.83 10.68 -16.76
N ASN A 501 -16.18 11.65 -16.09
CA ASN A 501 -16.78 12.43 -15.01
C ASN A 501 -17.14 13.86 -15.46
N ASP A 502 -18.43 14.08 -15.70
CA ASP A 502 -18.92 15.37 -16.19
C ASP A 502 -18.68 16.54 -15.22
N ALA A 503 -18.53 16.25 -13.92
CA ALA A 503 -18.24 17.29 -12.91
C ALA A 503 -16.80 17.82 -12.98
N LEU A 504 -15.93 17.19 -13.80
CA LEU A 504 -14.54 17.61 -14.02
C LEU A 504 -14.31 18.28 -15.38
N LYS A 505 -15.37 18.50 -16.17
CA LYS A 505 -15.32 19.12 -17.50
C LYS A 505 -15.48 20.63 -17.45
#